data_f156d12c41cef08e43b6d45b94882b7b
#
_entry.id   f156d12c41cef08e43b6d45b94882b7b
#
_cell.length_a   1.000
_cell.length_b   1.000
_cell.length_c   1.000
_cell.angle_alpha   90.00
_cell.angle_beta   90.00
_cell.angle_gamma   90.00
#
_symmetry.space_group_name_H-M   'P 1'
#
loop_
_entity.id
_entity.type
_entity.pdbx_description
1 polymer ?
#
loop_
_entity_poly.entity_id
_entity_poly.type
_entity_poly.pdbx_seq_one_letter_code
_entity_poly.pdbx_strand_id
1 'polypeptide(L)'
;MAKAHKPKNLPPGNAVARKKLSDLTQDAKNANKGTARGNAMIEKSLRDYGAGRSILLDKHGAIIAGNKTAQNAAAAGLDDVLVIKTDGRQLVAVQRIDLDLKDAKTRSLAITDNRANEVSLSWDVDVLKAFTAEGFDLAPFWNADELEDLWPQNAELQTDEDEVPAVPVEAVAKLGDLYILGDHRLLCGDSTVLADVERLMGGQKADMVFTDPPYGIGYQHTKRKHAKIANDAELGAIPDLIRLVLLNTCPLFICCNWKSWSTYERAMIEAEKPPKSCIVWDKKVRIQNVDKFYKQHEFIAYYGPFGGQKTVAGDVWRVDREVSSDHPTAKPVALIEQALEYASMPKQIIQDLFGGSGSTLIACEKTRRRCFMMELSPAYVDVIRIRWELATGKKAVLSV
;
A
#
# COMPACT_ATOMS: atom_id res chain seq x y z
N MET A 1 -43.15 -18.30 8.31
CA MET A 1 -44.37 -17.60 7.79
C MET A 1 -44.16 -16.12 7.91
N ALA A 2 -43.84 -15.46 6.81
CA ALA A 2 -43.63 -14.01 6.75
C ALA A 2 -44.99 -13.29 6.91
N LYS A 3 -45.12 -12.39 7.87
CA LYS A 3 -46.31 -11.56 8.07
C LYS A 3 -46.46 -10.62 6.87
N ALA A 4 -47.53 -10.80 6.10
CA ALA A 4 -47.92 -9.88 5.05
C ALA A 4 -48.17 -8.50 5.62
N HIS A 5 -47.34 -7.52 5.27
CA HIS A 5 -47.57 -6.09 5.61
C HIS A 5 -48.73 -5.58 4.78
N LYS A 6 -49.79 -5.10 5.44
CA LYS A 6 -50.92 -4.39 4.78
C LYS A 6 -50.38 -3.11 4.10
N PRO A 7 -50.84 -2.80 2.87
CA PRO A 7 -50.39 -1.61 2.15
C PRO A 7 -50.88 -0.34 2.88
N LYS A 8 -49.95 0.56 3.22
CA LYS A 8 -50.30 1.94 3.51
C LYS A 8 -50.73 2.62 2.21
N ASN A 9 -51.90 3.28 2.23
CA ASN A 9 -52.43 4.01 1.10
C ASN A 9 -51.37 4.99 0.56
N LEU A 10 -50.88 4.75 -0.65
CA LEU A 10 -50.14 5.74 -1.41
C LEU A 10 -51.11 6.81 -1.93
N PRO A 11 -50.70 8.08 -2.01
CA PRO A 11 -51.50 9.09 -2.69
C PRO A 11 -51.68 8.71 -4.17
N PRO A 12 -52.86 8.96 -4.76
CA PRO A 12 -53.13 8.62 -6.13
C PRO A 12 -52.27 9.44 -7.08
N GLY A 13 -51.49 8.72 -7.93
CA GLY A 13 -50.64 9.28 -8.98
C GLY A 13 -49.21 9.49 -8.53
N ASN A 14 -48.24 8.89 -9.27
CA ASN A 14 -46.83 9.13 -9.10
C ASN A 14 -46.55 10.64 -9.33
N ALA A 15 -46.46 11.41 -8.26
CA ALA A 15 -46.17 12.84 -8.37
C ALA A 15 -44.74 13.03 -8.84
N VAL A 16 -44.57 13.49 -10.07
CA VAL A 16 -43.27 13.91 -10.60
C VAL A 16 -42.98 15.34 -10.14
N ALA A 17 -41.97 15.51 -9.34
CA ALA A 17 -41.52 16.83 -8.90
C ALA A 17 -40.24 17.23 -9.68
N ARG A 18 -40.15 18.50 -10.09
CA ARG A 18 -38.93 19.10 -10.63
C ARG A 18 -38.14 19.73 -9.48
N LYS A 19 -36.86 19.42 -9.39
CA LYS A 19 -35.93 19.96 -8.42
C LYS A 19 -34.63 20.36 -9.11
N LYS A 20 -33.78 21.12 -8.42
CA LYS A 20 -32.41 21.34 -8.77
C LYS A 20 -31.52 20.28 -8.10
N LEU A 21 -30.38 20.00 -8.69
CA LEU A 21 -29.40 19.08 -8.10
C LEU A 21 -28.93 19.59 -6.73
N SER A 22 -28.84 20.92 -6.55
CA SER A 22 -28.52 21.59 -5.30
C SER A 22 -29.58 21.39 -4.19
N ASP A 23 -30.81 20.99 -4.52
CA ASP A 23 -31.85 20.68 -3.56
C ASP A 23 -31.72 19.29 -2.94
N LEU A 24 -30.75 18.48 -3.43
CA LEU A 24 -30.48 17.14 -2.95
C LEU A 24 -29.32 17.15 -1.95
N THR A 25 -29.47 16.38 -0.89
CA THR A 25 -28.43 16.24 0.13
C THR A 25 -27.53 15.05 -0.20
N GLN A 26 -26.23 15.28 -0.26
CA GLN A 26 -25.25 14.20 -0.42
C GLN A 26 -25.09 13.43 0.88
N ASP A 27 -24.82 12.12 0.77
CA ASP A 27 -24.48 11.30 1.93
C ASP A 27 -23.06 11.62 2.42
N ALA A 28 -22.97 12.24 3.60
CA ALA A 28 -21.69 12.57 4.24
C ALA A 28 -20.91 11.32 4.71
N LYS A 29 -21.60 10.19 4.91
CA LYS A 29 -21.00 8.90 5.28
C LYS A 29 -20.90 7.94 4.09
N ASN A 30 -20.82 8.44 2.86
CA ASN A 30 -20.68 7.60 1.67
C ASN A 30 -19.35 6.82 1.69
N ALA A 31 -19.43 5.51 1.86
CA ALA A 31 -18.27 4.62 1.91
C ALA A 31 -17.52 4.47 0.56
N ASN A 32 -18.08 4.92 -0.56
CA ASN A 32 -17.37 4.94 -1.84
C ASN A 32 -16.69 6.30 -2.07
N LYS A 33 -15.36 6.36 -1.89
CA LYS A 33 -14.54 7.56 -2.20
C LYS A 33 -14.49 7.91 -3.69
N GLY A 34 -14.68 6.90 -4.55
CA GLY A 34 -14.45 7.04 -5.99
C GLY A 34 -12.96 7.15 -6.35
N THR A 35 -12.67 7.01 -7.63
CA THR A 35 -11.32 7.20 -8.18
C THR A 35 -11.29 8.40 -9.13
N ALA A 36 -10.14 9.05 -9.30
CA ALA A 36 -9.98 10.15 -10.26
C ALA A 36 -10.37 9.72 -11.69
N ARG A 37 -9.96 8.51 -12.11
CA ARG A 37 -10.29 7.93 -13.41
C ARG A 37 -11.80 7.69 -13.55
N GLY A 38 -12.43 7.13 -12.51
CA GLY A 38 -13.87 6.85 -12.51
C GLY A 38 -14.69 8.14 -12.60
N ASN A 39 -14.34 9.17 -11.82
CA ASN A 39 -14.99 10.48 -11.88
C ASN A 39 -14.87 11.11 -13.27
N ALA A 40 -13.67 11.11 -13.88
CA ALA A 40 -13.47 11.63 -15.24
C ALA A 40 -14.31 10.87 -16.29
N MET A 41 -14.44 9.54 -16.14
CA MET A 41 -15.28 8.72 -17.05
C MET A 41 -16.76 9.05 -16.88
N ILE A 42 -17.25 9.21 -15.64
CA ILE A 42 -18.66 9.58 -15.38
C ILE A 42 -18.95 10.96 -15.95
N GLU A 43 -18.11 11.95 -15.67
CA GLU A 43 -18.26 13.32 -16.17
C GLU A 43 -18.29 13.36 -17.70
N LYS A 44 -17.32 12.67 -18.35
CA LYS A 44 -17.29 12.56 -19.82
C LYS A 44 -18.55 11.89 -20.37
N SER A 45 -19.01 10.81 -19.76
CA SER A 45 -20.24 10.12 -20.14
C SER A 45 -21.47 11.03 -20.09
N LEU A 46 -21.58 11.80 -19.01
CA LEU A 46 -22.70 12.75 -18.83
C LEU A 46 -22.65 13.88 -19.88
N ARG A 47 -21.48 14.37 -20.25
CA ARG A 47 -21.34 15.38 -21.32
C ARG A 47 -21.66 14.83 -22.70
N ASP A 48 -21.13 13.65 -23.06
CA ASP A 48 -21.24 13.10 -24.41
C ASP A 48 -22.62 12.49 -24.68
N TYR A 49 -23.26 11.93 -23.65
CA TYR A 49 -24.48 11.13 -23.79
C TYR A 49 -25.67 11.64 -22.95
N GLY A 50 -25.46 12.60 -22.04
CA GLY A 50 -26.49 13.06 -21.10
C GLY A 50 -26.75 12.06 -19.97
N ALA A 51 -27.78 12.35 -19.15
CA ALA A 51 -28.15 11.50 -18.02
C ALA A 51 -28.70 10.14 -18.49
N GLY A 52 -27.94 9.08 -18.27
CA GLY A 52 -28.35 7.69 -18.56
C GLY A 52 -28.82 6.92 -17.36
N ARG A 53 -28.52 7.39 -16.14
CA ARG A 53 -28.82 6.73 -14.85
C ARG A 53 -29.70 7.58 -13.97
N SER A 54 -30.50 6.89 -13.15
CA SER A 54 -31.19 7.51 -12.01
C SER A 54 -30.32 7.48 -10.75
N ILE A 55 -30.60 8.38 -9.83
CA ILE A 55 -30.11 8.38 -8.46
C ILE A 55 -31.23 7.95 -7.51
N LEU A 56 -30.89 7.32 -6.39
CA LEU A 56 -31.87 6.89 -5.41
C LEU A 56 -31.80 7.82 -4.20
N LEU A 57 -32.96 8.32 -3.79
CA LEU A 57 -33.13 9.25 -2.67
C LEU A 57 -33.90 8.57 -1.53
N ASP A 58 -33.60 8.96 -0.30
CA ASP A 58 -34.43 8.65 0.85
C ASP A 58 -35.70 9.49 0.86
N LYS A 59 -36.56 9.27 1.86
CA LYS A 59 -37.84 10.04 2.04
C LYS A 59 -37.63 11.53 2.30
N HIS A 60 -36.45 11.98 2.69
CA HIS A 60 -36.08 13.37 2.97
C HIS A 60 -35.34 14.05 1.82
N GLY A 61 -34.91 13.31 0.80
CA GLY A 61 -34.16 13.79 -0.37
C GLY A 61 -32.66 13.64 -0.25
N ALA A 62 -32.16 12.86 0.72
CA ALA A 62 -30.77 12.49 0.81
C ALA A 62 -30.45 11.36 -0.19
N ILE A 63 -29.26 11.43 -0.82
CA ILE A 63 -28.85 10.48 -1.84
C ILE A 63 -28.37 9.20 -1.17
N ILE A 64 -29.10 8.10 -1.36
CA ILE A 64 -28.72 6.74 -0.92
C ILE A 64 -27.71 6.12 -1.92
N ALA A 65 -28.00 6.26 -3.23
CA ALA A 65 -27.13 5.71 -4.27
C ALA A 65 -27.02 6.69 -5.46
N GLY A 66 -25.85 6.73 -6.10
CA GLY A 66 -25.56 7.64 -7.20
C GLY A 66 -24.89 8.94 -6.79
N ASN A 67 -24.27 9.02 -5.60
CA ASN A 67 -23.53 10.21 -5.15
C ASN A 67 -22.50 10.69 -6.18
N LYS A 68 -21.71 9.77 -6.80
CA LYS A 68 -20.75 10.14 -7.83
C LYS A 68 -21.40 10.64 -9.12
N THR A 69 -22.54 10.07 -9.50
CA THR A 69 -23.32 10.56 -10.64
C THR A 69 -23.83 11.99 -10.37
N ALA A 70 -24.37 12.26 -9.18
CA ALA A 70 -24.84 13.59 -8.80
C ALA A 70 -23.67 14.61 -8.75
N GLN A 71 -22.53 14.27 -8.18
CA GLN A 71 -21.35 15.14 -8.13
C GLN A 71 -20.85 15.51 -9.53
N ASN A 72 -20.75 14.53 -10.44
CA ASN A 72 -20.25 14.76 -11.79
C ASN A 72 -21.30 15.35 -12.72
N ALA A 73 -22.61 15.20 -12.42
CA ALA A 73 -23.69 15.84 -13.19
C ALA A 73 -23.62 17.37 -13.12
N ALA A 74 -23.35 17.93 -11.93
CA ALA A 74 -23.14 19.37 -11.77
C ALA A 74 -21.97 19.87 -12.63
N ALA A 75 -20.83 19.15 -12.61
CA ALA A 75 -19.64 19.47 -13.43
C ALA A 75 -19.92 19.36 -14.93
N ALA A 76 -20.83 18.47 -15.35
CA ALA A 76 -21.27 18.31 -16.74
C ALA A 76 -22.38 19.32 -17.16
N GLY A 77 -22.82 20.22 -16.26
CA GLY A 77 -23.85 21.22 -16.54
C GLY A 77 -25.30 20.68 -16.48
N LEU A 78 -25.52 19.52 -15.88
CA LEU A 78 -26.84 18.94 -15.65
C LEU A 78 -27.31 19.31 -14.24
N ASP A 79 -28.29 20.21 -14.15
CA ASP A 79 -28.78 20.74 -12.86
C ASP A 79 -30.25 20.35 -12.57
N ASP A 80 -31.06 20.10 -13.61
CA ASP A 80 -32.47 19.76 -13.46
C ASP A 80 -32.67 18.27 -13.11
N VAL A 81 -33.44 18.00 -12.07
CA VAL A 81 -33.75 16.66 -11.57
C VAL A 81 -35.25 16.41 -11.58
N LEU A 82 -35.67 15.28 -12.15
CA LEU A 82 -37.04 14.78 -12.05
C LEU A 82 -37.10 13.77 -10.90
N VAL A 83 -37.86 14.09 -9.85
CA VAL A 83 -38.04 13.22 -8.68
C VAL A 83 -39.35 12.47 -8.79
N ILE A 84 -39.27 11.14 -8.84
CA ILE A 84 -40.44 10.24 -8.85
C ILE A 84 -40.55 9.61 -7.47
N LYS A 85 -41.68 9.82 -6.76
CA LYS A 85 -41.93 9.19 -5.45
C LYS A 85 -42.52 7.80 -5.66
N THR A 86 -41.89 6.78 -5.07
CA THR A 86 -42.30 5.37 -5.16
C THR A 86 -42.19 4.69 -3.79
N ASP A 87 -42.91 3.60 -3.60
CA ASP A 87 -42.78 2.72 -2.43
C ASP A 87 -41.81 1.53 -2.64
N GLY A 88 -41.09 1.53 -3.76
CA GLY A 88 -40.10 0.49 -4.09
C GLY A 88 -40.72 -0.78 -4.68
N ARG A 89 -42.02 -0.84 -4.91
CA ARG A 89 -42.69 -2.04 -5.48
C ARG A 89 -42.73 -2.07 -7.00
N GLN A 90 -42.33 -0.98 -7.63
CA GLN A 90 -42.29 -0.82 -9.09
C GLN A 90 -40.90 -0.42 -9.54
N LEU A 91 -40.44 -1.03 -10.62
CA LEU A 91 -39.21 -0.60 -11.27
C LEU A 91 -39.49 0.70 -12.03
N VAL A 92 -38.65 1.72 -11.82
CA VAL A 92 -38.67 2.96 -12.58
C VAL A 92 -37.71 2.81 -13.76
N ALA A 93 -38.24 2.79 -14.96
CA ALA A 93 -37.45 2.75 -16.20
C ALA A 93 -37.37 4.15 -16.82
N VAL A 94 -36.16 4.58 -17.19
CA VAL A 94 -35.95 5.81 -17.97
C VAL A 94 -35.84 5.42 -19.44
N GLN A 95 -36.84 5.84 -20.23
CA GLN A 95 -36.80 5.63 -21.68
C GLN A 95 -36.27 6.89 -22.37
N ARG A 96 -35.13 6.76 -23.03
CA ARG A 96 -34.48 7.81 -23.82
C ARG A 96 -34.98 7.73 -25.26
N ILE A 97 -35.66 8.77 -25.71
CA ILE A 97 -36.23 8.85 -27.10
C ILE A 97 -35.20 9.20 -28.18
N ASP A 98 -34.01 9.59 -27.76
CA ASP A 98 -32.88 10.00 -28.60
C ASP A 98 -31.81 8.91 -28.75
N LEU A 99 -32.01 7.71 -28.22
CA LEU A 99 -31.05 6.60 -28.28
C LEU A 99 -31.64 5.37 -28.94
N ASP A 100 -30.85 4.75 -29.85
CA ASP A 100 -31.14 3.44 -30.46
C ASP A 100 -29.97 2.48 -30.22
N LEU A 101 -30.23 1.26 -29.75
CA LEU A 101 -29.21 0.23 -29.53
C LEU A 101 -28.42 -0.16 -30.78
N LYS A 102 -28.93 0.16 -31.97
CA LYS A 102 -28.20 -0.07 -33.22
C LYS A 102 -27.09 0.93 -33.43
N ASP A 103 -27.16 2.08 -32.79
CA ASP A 103 -26.18 3.15 -32.95
C ASP A 103 -24.90 2.88 -32.18
N ALA A 104 -23.76 3.15 -32.76
CA ALA A 104 -22.45 3.04 -32.12
C ALA A 104 -22.36 3.93 -30.88
N LYS A 105 -23.00 5.12 -30.90
CA LYS A 105 -23.05 6.03 -29.74
C LYS A 105 -23.75 5.40 -28.54
N THR A 106 -24.88 4.73 -28.76
CA THR A 106 -25.64 4.08 -27.69
C THR A 106 -24.89 2.86 -27.11
N ARG A 107 -24.22 2.09 -27.97
CA ARG A 107 -23.34 0.99 -27.52
C ARG A 107 -22.16 1.50 -26.71
N SER A 108 -21.56 2.61 -27.12
CA SER A 108 -20.48 3.26 -26.37
C SER A 108 -20.95 3.73 -24.98
N LEU A 109 -22.16 4.30 -24.88
CA LEU A 109 -22.76 4.65 -23.60
C LEU A 109 -22.90 3.43 -22.70
N ALA A 110 -23.43 2.31 -23.21
CA ALA A 110 -23.63 1.08 -22.41
C ALA A 110 -22.30 0.54 -21.87
N ILE A 111 -21.24 0.53 -22.69
CA ILE A 111 -19.90 0.09 -22.27
C ILE A 111 -19.32 1.07 -21.23
N THR A 112 -19.40 2.38 -21.51
CA THR A 112 -18.86 3.41 -20.60
C THR A 112 -19.55 3.37 -19.26
N ASP A 113 -20.88 3.16 -19.24
CA ASP A 113 -21.67 3.08 -18.03
C ASP A 113 -21.25 1.90 -17.13
N ASN A 114 -21.08 0.70 -17.69
CA ASN A 114 -20.62 -0.47 -16.97
C ASN A 114 -19.16 -0.28 -16.49
N ARG A 115 -18.28 0.18 -17.40
CA ARG A 115 -16.86 0.34 -17.07
C ARG A 115 -16.59 1.45 -16.04
N ALA A 116 -17.36 2.54 -16.08
CA ALA A 116 -17.26 3.60 -15.09
C ALA A 116 -17.57 3.10 -13.67
N ASN A 117 -18.52 2.16 -13.50
CA ASN A 117 -18.81 1.58 -12.20
C ASN A 117 -17.63 0.76 -11.66
N GLU A 118 -17.03 -0.10 -12.50
CA GLU A 118 -15.89 -0.93 -12.09
C GLU A 118 -14.70 -0.06 -11.65
N VAL A 119 -14.38 0.99 -12.41
CA VAL A 119 -13.19 1.83 -12.14
C VAL A 119 -13.45 2.95 -11.12
N SER A 120 -14.71 3.26 -10.79
CA SER A 120 -15.06 4.31 -9.83
C SER A 120 -15.22 3.80 -8.40
N LEU A 121 -15.09 2.48 -8.17
CA LEU A 121 -15.25 1.90 -6.85
C LEU A 121 -13.93 1.98 -6.08
N SER A 122 -13.96 2.67 -4.95
CA SER A 122 -12.89 2.73 -3.97
C SER A 122 -13.51 2.89 -2.58
N TRP A 123 -13.43 1.82 -1.79
CA TRP A 123 -14.04 1.80 -0.47
C TRP A 123 -13.27 2.66 0.54
N ASP A 124 -14.01 3.41 1.35
CA ASP A 124 -13.49 4.10 2.51
C ASP A 124 -13.49 3.13 3.70
N VAL A 125 -12.32 2.56 3.98
CA VAL A 125 -12.15 1.58 5.06
C VAL A 125 -12.50 2.18 6.42
N ASP A 126 -12.19 3.46 6.66
CA ASP A 126 -12.47 4.10 7.94
C ASP A 126 -13.97 4.30 8.16
N VAL A 127 -14.72 4.64 7.10
CA VAL A 127 -16.19 4.70 7.14
C VAL A 127 -16.79 3.31 7.39
N LEU A 128 -16.27 2.26 6.72
CA LEU A 128 -16.75 0.89 6.94
C LEU A 128 -16.47 0.40 8.36
N LYS A 129 -15.30 0.70 8.91
CA LYS A 129 -14.97 0.42 10.32
C LYS A 129 -15.90 1.14 11.29
N ALA A 130 -16.22 2.41 11.02
CA ALA A 130 -17.17 3.16 11.84
C ALA A 130 -18.55 2.53 11.81
N PHE A 131 -19.03 2.08 10.65
CA PHE A 131 -20.30 1.34 10.55
C PHE A 131 -20.29 0.05 11.37
N THR A 132 -19.21 -0.73 11.33
CA THR A 132 -19.08 -1.94 12.14
C THR A 132 -19.07 -1.60 13.64
N ALA A 133 -18.40 -0.52 14.05
CA ALA A 133 -18.41 -0.05 15.43
C ALA A 133 -19.82 0.43 15.89
N GLU A 134 -20.63 0.95 14.97
CA GLU A 134 -22.04 1.30 15.18
C GLU A 134 -22.97 0.06 15.19
N GLY A 135 -22.43 -1.16 15.00
CA GLY A 135 -23.16 -2.44 15.00
C GLY A 135 -23.71 -2.87 13.64
N PHE A 136 -23.25 -2.25 12.54
CA PHE A 136 -23.64 -2.67 11.19
C PHE A 136 -22.88 -3.93 10.79
N ASP A 137 -23.61 -4.98 10.37
CA ASP A 137 -23.01 -6.24 9.91
C ASP A 137 -22.65 -6.15 8.43
N LEU A 138 -21.37 -6.34 8.12
CA LEU A 138 -20.84 -6.35 6.75
C LEU A 138 -20.83 -7.73 6.09
N ALA A 139 -20.98 -8.82 6.85
CA ALA A 139 -20.94 -10.19 6.34
C ALA A 139 -21.95 -10.50 5.22
N PRO A 140 -23.15 -9.87 5.14
CA PRO A 140 -24.04 -10.03 4.00
C PRO A 140 -23.52 -9.48 2.67
N PHE A 141 -22.50 -8.62 2.69
CA PHE A 141 -21.99 -7.87 1.52
C PHE A 141 -20.59 -8.33 1.09
N TRP A 142 -19.80 -8.87 2.01
CA TRP A 142 -18.45 -9.36 1.79
C TRP A 142 -18.26 -10.69 2.51
N ASN A 143 -17.59 -11.63 1.87
CA ASN A 143 -17.12 -12.82 2.57
C ASN A 143 -15.90 -12.49 3.46
N ALA A 144 -15.46 -13.47 4.29
CA ALA A 144 -14.37 -13.24 5.24
C ALA A 144 -13.05 -12.84 4.54
N ASP A 145 -12.72 -13.48 3.41
CA ASP A 145 -11.50 -13.19 2.65
C ASP A 145 -11.54 -11.78 2.03
N GLU A 146 -12.69 -11.37 1.51
CA GLU A 146 -12.89 -10.04 0.95
C GLU A 146 -12.81 -8.94 2.03
N LEU A 147 -13.36 -9.18 3.23
CA LEU A 147 -13.23 -8.26 4.36
C LEU A 147 -11.78 -8.17 4.83
N GLU A 148 -11.08 -9.29 4.86
CA GLU A 148 -9.66 -9.33 5.20
C GLU A 148 -8.81 -8.57 4.17
N ASP A 149 -9.12 -8.67 2.88
CA ASP A 149 -8.46 -7.91 1.83
C ASP A 149 -8.78 -6.40 1.91
N LEU A 150 -10.00 -6.05 2.35
CA LEU A 150 -10.44 -4.67 2.44
C LEU A 150 -9.78 -3.92 3.61
N TRP A 151 -9.64 -4.57 4.78
CA TRP A 151 -8.90 -4.05 5.93
C TRP A 151 -8.18 -5.18 6.69
N PRO A 152 -7.06 -5.60 6.16
CA PRO A 152 -6.30 -6.66 6.79
C PRO A 152 -5.89 -6.24 8.22
N GLN A 153 -6.16 -7.11 9.17
CA GLN A 153 -5.60 -6.97 10.51
C GLN A 153 -4.11 -7.31 10.43
N ASN A 154 -3.26 -6.59 11.17
CA ASN A 154 -1.87 -6.99 11.31
C ASN A 154 -1.79 -8.41 11.88
N ALA A 155 -0.84 -9.20 11.39
CA ALA A 155 -0.59 -10.51 11.95
C ALA A 155 -0.04 -10.35 13.38
N GLU A 156 -0.55 -11.16 14.32
CA GLU A 156 0.02 -11.22 15.66
C GLU A 156 1.35 -11.97 15.63
N LEU A 157 2.39 -11.32 16.13
CA LEU A 157 3.72 -11.93 16.31
C LEU A 157 3.82 -12.56 17.71
N GLN A 158 4.56 -13.67 17.80
CA GLN A 158 4.77 -14.38 19.08
C GLN A 158 5.92 -13.78 19.92
N THR A 159 6.76 -12.92 19.32
CA THR A 159 7.87 -12.22 19.95
C THR A 159 7.75 -10.72 19.74
N ASP A 160 8.56 -9.95 20.49
CA ASP A 160 8.74 -8.53 20.20
C ASP A 160 9.24 -8.34 18.75
N GLU A 161 8.65 -7.40 18.03
CA GLU A 161 8.93 -7.19 16.61
C GLU A 161 10.37 -6.74 16.33
N ASP A 162 10.98 -6.02 17.26
CA ASP A 162 12.35 -5.52 17.14
C ASP A 162 13.39 -6.45 17.82
N GLU A 163 12.94 -7.56 18.44
CA GLU A 163 13.85 -8.57 18.99
C GLU A 163 14.62 -9.28 17.87
N VAL A 164 15.95 -9.28 17.97
CA VAL A 164 16.85 -9.91 17.01
C VAL A 164 17.65 -11.01 17.68
N PRO A 165 17.60 -12.27 17.20
CA PRO A 165 18.37 -13.37 17.73
C PRO A 165 19.88 -13.12 17.63
N ALA A 166 20.65 -13.72 18.52
CA ALA A 166 22.11 -13.67 18.45
C ALA A 166 22.64 -14.32 17.15
N VAL A 167 23.71 -13.75 16.59
CA VAL A 167 24.36 -14.31 15.40
C VAL A 167 24.97 -15.67 15.77
N PRO A 168 24.66 -16.77 15.05
CA PRO A 168 25.19 -18.09 15.35
C PRO A 168 26.72 -18.13 15.14
N VAL A 169 27.41 -18.93 15.94
CA VAL A 169 28.86 -19.11 15.84
C VAL A 169 29.23 -19.80 14.53
N GLU A 170 28.45 -20.79 14.12
CA GLU A 170 28.57 -21.49 12.84
C GLU A 170 27.28 -21.33 12.06
N ALA A 171 27.40 -20.87 10.83
CA ALA A 171 26.24 -20.72 9.95
C ALA A 171 25.80 -22.07 9.38
N VAL A 172 24.49 -22.29 9.36
CA VAL A 172 23.85 -23.43 8.70
C VAL A 172 23.60 -23.10 7.22
N ALA A 173 23.17 -21.88 6.93
CA ALA A 173 22.94 -21.37 5.60
C ALA A 173 24.25 -21.28 4.80
N LYS A 174 24.16 -21.42 3.47
CA LYS A 174 25.28 -21.32 2.54
C LYS A 174 24.94 -20.38 1.39
N LEU A 175 25.95 -19.80 0.75
CA LEU A 175 25.76 -19.04 -0.48
C LEU A 175 25.00 -19.90 -1.52
N GLY A 176 23.97 -19.31 -2.10
CA GLY A 176 23.07 -19.96 -3.02
C GLY A 176 21.84 -20.59 -2.37
N ASP A 177 21.75 -20.72 -1.05
CA ASP A 177 20.56 -21.26 -0.39
C ASP A 177 19.37 -20.31 -0.54
N LEU A 178 18.24 -20.84 -1.02
CA LEU A 178 16.96 -20.11 -1.07
C LEU A 178 16.00 -20.75 -0.06
N TYR A 179 15.59 -19.97 0.92
CA TYR A 179 14.60 -20.39 1.91
C TYR A 179 13.22 -19.81 1.56
N ILE A 180 12.17 -20.61 1.80
CA ILE A 180 10.76 -20.20 1.75
C ILE A 180 10.28 -20.08 3.19
N LEU A 181 9.80 -18.89 3.56
CA LEU A 181 9.32 -18.55 4.89
C LEU A 181 7.83 -18.14 4.78
N GLY A 182 6.92 -19.13 4.78
CA GLY A 182 5.52 -18.89 4.42
C GLY A 182 5.42 -18.37 2.99
N ASP A 183 4.93 -17.14 2.82
CA ASP A 183 4.82 -16.48 1.51
C ASP A 183 6.08 -15.65 1.14
N HIS A 184 7.07 -15.59 2.01
CA HIS A 184 8.31 -14.85 1.80
C HIS A 184 9.40 -15.71 1.18
N ARG A 185 10.42 -15.06 0.61
CA ARG A 185 11.63 -15.69 0.07
C ARG A 185 12.87 -15.03 0.64
N LEU A 186 13.84 -15.83 1.04
CA LEU A 186 15.12 -15.38 1.57
C LEU A 186 16.25 -16.10 0.84
N LEU A 187 17.05 -15.37 0.09
CA LEU A 187 18.21 -15.92 -0.63
C LEU A 187 19.51 -15.52 0.07
N CYS A 188 20.36 -16.49 0.35
CA CYS A 188 21.76 -16.23 0.67
C CYS A 188 22.52 -15.95 -0.63
N GLY A 189 22.72 -14.66 -0.99
CA GLY A 189 23.24 -14.29 -2.30
C GLY A 189 23.86 -12.90 -2.34
N ASP A 190 24.42 -12.56 -3.50
CA ASP A 190 25.05 -11.27 -3.75
C ASP A 190 24.11 -10.34 -4.55
N SER A 191 23.74 -9.22 -3.94
CA SER A 191 22.85 -8.20 -4.52
C SER A 191 23.41 -7.51 -5.77
N THR A 192 24.71 -7.68 -6.07
CA THR A 192 25.36 -7.17 -7.29
C THR A 192 25.29 -8.15 -8.46
N VAL A 193 24.86 -9.40 -8.20
CA VAL A 193 24.77 -10.48 -9.19
C VAL A 193 23.33 -10.60 -9.69
N LEU A 194 23.11 -10.29 -10.97
CA LEU A 194 21.77 -10.33 -11.58
C LEU A 194 21.11 -11.71 -11.45
N ALA A 195 21.85 -12.79 -11.67
CA ALA A 195 21.31 -14.15 -11.56
C ALA A 195 20.77 -14.49 -10.16
N ASP A 196 21.39 -13.95 -9.10
CA ASP A 196 20.90 -14.12 -7.73
C ASP A 196 19.58 -13.35 -7.53
N VAL A 197 19.50 -12.12 -8.06
CA VAL A 197 18.26 -11.33 -7.99
C VAL A 197 17.13 -12.00 -8.80
N GLU A 198 17.40 -12.50 -9.99
CA GLU A 198 16.44 -13.23 -10.81
C GLU A 198 15.96 -14.50 -10.11
N ARG A 199 16.87 -15.25 -9.46
CA ARG A 199 16.53 -16.43 -8.68
C ARG A 199 15.67 -16.10 -7.46
N LEU A 200 16.01 -15.03 -6.72
CA LEU A 200 15.19 -14.54 -5.61
C LEU A 200 13.79 -14.21 -6.10
N MET A 201 13.68 -13.45 -7.18
CA MET A 201 12.39 -12.98 -7.69
C MET A 201 11.55 -14.08 -8.36
N GLY A 202 12.20 -15.12 -8.92
CA GLY A 202 11.47 -16.24 -9.53
C GLY A 202 10.49 -15.83 -10.62
N GLY A 203 10.86 -14.86 -11.46
CA GLY A 203 10.03 -14.32 -12.53
C GLY A 203 8.95 -13.33 -12.08
N GLN A 204 8.82 -13.06 -10.77
CA GLN A 204 7.89 -12.06 -10.25
C GLN A 204 8.54 -10.66 -10.23
N LYS A 205 7.72 -9.61 -10.17
CA LYS A 205 8.19 -8.22 -10.07
C LYS A 205 7.89 -7.69 -8.66
N ALA A 206 8.78 -6.82 -8.17
CA ALA A 206 8.52 -6.10 -6.95
C ALA A 206 7.44 -5.03 -7.17
N ASP A 207 6.55 -4.89 -6.20
CA ASP A 207 5.57 -3.80 -6.14
C ASP A 207 6.13 -2.59 -5.39
N MET A 208 7.13 -2.81 -4.52
CA MET A 208 7.85 -1.79 -3.78
C MET A 208 9.24 -2.31 -3.41
N VAL A 209 10.20 -1.42 -3.27
CA VAL A 209 11.51 -1.68 -2.66
C VAL A 209 11.65 -0.86 -1.40
N PHE A 210 12.04 -1.52 -0.31
CA PHE A 210 12.59 -0.88 0.89
C PHE A 210 13.92 -1.54 1.21
N THR A 211 15.01 -0.76 1.30
CA THR A 211 16.34 -1.36 1.43
C THR A 211 17.33 -0.45 2.15
N ASP A 212 18.27 -1.07 2.88
CA ASP A 212 19.31 -0.41 3.68
C ASP A 212 20.71 -0.88 3.26
N PRO A 213 21.19 -0.45 2.08
CA PRO A 213 22.50 -0.87 1.59
C PRO A 213 23.65 -0.27 2.42
N PRO A 214 24.85 -0.86 2.38
CA PRO A 214 26.04 -0.32 3.02
C PRO A 214 26.32 1.13 2.61
N TYR A 215 26.70 1.98 3.58
CA TYR A 215 26.84 3.43 3.35
C TYR A 215 28.24 3.85 2.86
N GLY A 216 29.15 2.92 2.65
CA GLY A 216 30.51 3.20 2.18
C GLY A 216 31.37 3.94 3.21
N ILE A 217 31.10 3.79 4.49
CA ILE A 217 31.80 4.50 5.57
C ILE A 217 32.82 3.64 6.33
N GLY A 218 33.03 2.39 5.88
CA GLY A 218 33.98 1.46 6.52
C GLY A 218 33.62 1.15 7.96
N TYR A 219 32.33 0.97 8.26
CA TYR A 219 31.85 0.76 9.63
C TYR A 219 32.52 -0.47 10.26
N GLN A 220 33.27 -0.26 11.34
CA GLN A 220 33.85 -1.32 12.18
C GLN A 220 33.30 -1.20 13.60
N HIS A 221 32.72 -2.28 14.11
CA HIS A 221 32.28 -2.31 15.50
C HIS A 221 33.50 -2.33 16.42
N THR A 222 33.71 -1.27 17.22
CA THR A 222 34.91 -1.07 18.07
C THR A 222 35.09 -2.13 19.17
N LYS A 223 34.08 -2.94 19.48
CA LYS A 223 34.11 -3.93 20.57
C LYS A 223 34.13 -5.39 20.12
N ARG A 224 33.95 -5.73 18.85
CA ARG A 224 33.97 -7.10 18.34
C ARG A 224 34.81 -7.20 17.07
N LYS A 225 35.83 -8.10 17.08
CA LYS A 225 36.80 -8.30 15.97
C LYS A 225 36.19 -8.88 14.67
N HIS A 226 34.89 -9.19 14.62
CA HIS A 226 34.30 -10.01 13.54
C HIS A 226 33.17 -9.36 12.73
N ALA A 227 32.84 -8.10 12.92
CA ALA A 227 31.73 -7.46 12.19
C ALA A 227 32.23 -6.35 11.24
N LYS A 228 32.92 -6.73 10.17
CA LYS A 228 33.03 -5.87 8.99
C LYS A 228 31.77 -6.07 8.16
N ILE A 229 31.07 -4.98 7.85
CA ILE A 229 29.99 -5.02 6.85
C ILE A 229 30.69 -5.27 5.50
N ALA A 230 30.30 -6.33 4.81
CA ALA A 230 30.86 -6.65 3.49
C ALA A 230 30.53 -5.48 2.53
N ASN A 231 31.49 -5.12 1.70
CA ASN A 231 31.39 -4.05 0.69
C ASN A 231 31.14 -2.62 1.22
N ASP A 232 31.30 -2.35 2.53
CA ASP A 232 31.19 -0.99 3.11
C ASP A 232 32.54 -0.22 3.06
N ALA A 233 33.38 -0.47 2.05
CA ALA A 233 34.74 0.04 2.05
C ALA A 233 34.88 1.47 1.50
N GLU A 234 34.05 1.89 0.51
CA GLU A 234 34.21 3.19 -0.16
C GLU A 234 32.85 3.75 -0.64
N LEU A 235 32.67 5.07 -0.51
CA LEU A 235 31.49 5.78 -1.05
C LEU A 235 31.34 5.62 -2.57
N GLY A 236 32.45 5.43 -3.30
CA GLY A 236 32.45 5.24 -4.75
C GLY A 236 31.82 3.93 -5.24
N ALA A 237 31.68 2.92 -4.35
CA ALA A 237 31.09 1.62 -4.70
C ALA A 237 29.54 1.59 -4.61
N ILE A 238 28.92 2.63 -4.03
CA ILE A 238 27.45 2.68 -3.83
C ILE A 238 26.66 2.49 -5.13
N PRO A 239 26.99 3.12 -6.28
CA PRO A 239 26.24 2.92 -7.52
C PRO A 239 26.20 1.46 -7.97
N ASP A 240 27.30 0.71 -7.82
CA ASP A 240 27.37 -0.71 -8.17
C ASP A 240 26.53 -1.55 -7.21
N LEU A 241 26.57 -1.26 -5.91
CA LEU A 241 25.79 -1.97 -4.88
C LEU A 241 24.27 -1.84 -5.10
N ILE A 242 23.80 -0.68 -5.53
CA ILE A 242 22.35 -0.44 -5.71
C ILE A 242 21.87 -0.53 -7.16
N ARG A 243 22.77 -0.85 -8.10
CA ARG A 243 22.44 -0.89 -9.54
C ARG A 243 21.19 -1.74 -9.83
N LEU A 244 21.10 -2.93 -9.25
CA LEU A 244 19.96 -3.83 -9.47
C LEU A 244 18.69 -3.36 -8.73
N VAL A 245 18.83 -2.66 -7.60
CA VAL A 245 17.72 -1.95 -6.94
C VAL A 245 17.14 -0.90 -7.89
N LEU A 246 17.98 -0.13 -8.54
CA LEU A 246 17.57 0.97 -9.43
C LEU A 246 16.96 0.49 -10.76
N LEU A 247 17.01 -0.80 -11.10
CA LEU A 247 16.29 -1.34 -12.26
C LEU A 247 14.76 -1.44 -12.02
N ASN A 248 14.31 -1.44 -10.76
CA ASN A 248 12.89 -1.53 -10.45
C ASN A 248 12.14 -0.28 -10.90
N THR A 249 10.89 -0.47 -11.36
CA THR A 249 9.98 0.62 -11.79
C THR A 249 8.93 0.97 -10.75
N CYS A 250 8.91 0.28 -9.62
CA CYS A 250 8.02 0.49 -8.48
C CYS A 250 8.55 1.59 -7.53
N PRO A 251 7.80 1.98 -6.49
CA PRO A 251 8.27 2.87 -5.43
C PRO A 251 9.54 2.34 -4.75
N LEU A 252 10.51 3.22 -4.54
CA LEU A 252 11.81 2.91 -3.92
C LEU A 252 11.99 3.73 -2.64
N PHE A 253 12.38 3.06 -1.55
CA PHE A 253 12.84 3.66 -0.31
C PHE A 253 14.25 3.12 -0.02
N ILE A 254 15.26 4.00 -0.14
CA ILE A 254 16.66 3.63 0.03
C ILE A 254 17.21 4.39 1.22
N CYS A 255 17.52 3.65 2.29
CA CYS A 255 18.13 4.23 3.49
C CYS A 255 19.55 4.72 3.19
N CYS A 256 19.91 5.86 3.75
CA CYS A 256 21.25 6.43 3.63
C CYS A 256 21.54 7.41 4.79
N ASN A 257 22.79 7.87 4.89
CA ASN A 257 23.15 8.94 5.81
C ASN A 257 23.51 10.23 5.05
N TRP A 258 23.70 11.33 5.78
CA TRP A 258 24.02 12.63 5.18
C TRP A 258 25.32 12.63 4.36
N LYS A 259 26.29 11.77 4.70
CA LYS A 259 27.58 11.69 3.99
C LYS A 259 27.44 10.95 2.64
N SER A 260 26.56 9.96 2.59
CA SER A 260 26.31 9.17 1.37
C SER A 260 25.17 9.73 0.51
N TRP A 261 24.39 10.68 1.02
CA TRP A 261 23.21 11.23 0.32
C TRP A 261 23.52 11.64 -1.14
N SER A 262 24.54 12.48 -1.34
CA SER A 262 24.88 12.98 -2.69
C SER A 262 25.28 11.87 -3.66
N THR A 263 25.85 10.77 -3.16
CA THR A 263 26.22 9.61 -3.99
C THR A 263 24.99 8.82 -4.40
N TYR A 264 24.04 8.59 -3.46
CA TYR A 264 22.75 7.94 -3.76
C TYR A 264 21.91 8.79 -4.70
N GLU A 265 21.76 10.07 -4.41
CA GLU A 265 21.01 11.01 -5.26
C GLU A 265 21.54 11.01 -6.70
N ARG A 266 22.88 11.07 -6.90
CA ARG A 266 23.49 11.02 -8.22
C ARG A 266 23.19 9.69 -8.93
N ALA A 267 23.36 8.55 -8.26
CA ALA A 267 23.06 7.25 -8.83
C ALA A 267 21.58 7.11 -9.22
N MET A 268 20.67 7.66 -8.42
CA MET A 268 19.24 7.67 -8.72
C MET A 268 18.91 8.59 -9.92
N ILE A 269 19.55 9.75 -10.04
CA ILE A 269 19.39 10.66 -11.19
C ILE A 269 19.91 9.99 -12.47
N GLU A 270 21.09 9.37 -12.44
CA GLU A 270 21.68 8.64 -13.57
C GLU A 270 20.80 7.46 -14.02
N ALA A 271 20.06 6.84 -13.09
CA ALA A 271 19.08 5.80 -13.38
C ALA A 271 17.70 6.32 -13.81
N GLU A 272 17.55 7.63 -14.06
CA GLU A 272 16.27 8.30 -14.38
C GLU A 272 15.20 8.17 -13.29
N LYS A 273 15.62 8.05 -12.03
CA LYS A 273 14.78 7.93 -10.84
C LYS A 273 15.17 8.97 -9.78
N PRO A 274 15.14 10.28 -10.09
CA PRO A 274 15.54 11.30 -9.13
C PRO A 274 14.68 11.21 -7.86
N PRO A 275 15.26 11.37 -6.67
CA PRO A 275 14.48 11.38 -5.44
C PRO A 275 13.36 12.43 -5.50
N LYS A 276 12.15 12.04 -5.15
CA LYS A 276 10.99 12.92 -5.02
C LYS A 276 10.88 13.54 -3.63
N SER A 277 11.46 12.88 -2.64
CA SER A 277 11.55 13.37 -1.27
C SER A 277 12.80 12.83 -0.59
N CYS A 278 13.37 13.64 0.30
CA CYS A 278 14.32 13.21 1.30
C CYS A 278 13.57 13.06 2.62
N ILE A 279 13.23 11.83 2.98
CA ILE A 279 12.57 11.56 4.26
C ILE A 279 13.62 11.56 5.35
N VAL A 280 13.36 12.30 6.43
CA VAL A 280 14.22 12.37 7.60
C VAL A 280 13.66 11.46 8.69
N TRP A 281 14.35 10.37 8.96
CA TRP A 281 14.04 9.56 10.13
C TRP A 281 14.67 10.18 11.38
N ASP A 282 13.86 10.81 12.23
CA ASP A 282 14.23 11.29 13.55
C ASP A 282 14.13 10.13 14.55
N LYS A 283 15.32 9.70 15.05
CA LYS A 283 15.47 8.54 15.94
C LYS A 283 15.04 8.82 17.39
N LYS A 284 14.70 10.07 17.70
CA LYS A 284 14.43 10.59 19.06
C LYS A 284 15.56 10.36 20.09
N VAL A 285 16.57 9.58 19.77
CA VAL A 285 17.71 9.25 20.63
C VAL A 285 18.90 10.15 20.29
N ARG A 286 19.51 10.74 21.29
CA ARG A 286 20.72 11.55 21.13
C ARG A 286 21.95 10.68 21.25
N ILE A 287 22.51 10.24 20.13
CA ILE A 287 23.79 9.50 20.13
C ILE A 287 24.92 10.51 20.18
N GLN A 288 25.67 10.52 21.29
CA GLN A 288 26.81 11.44 21.47
C GLN A 288 27.87 11.16 20.39
N ASN A 289 28.32 12.23 19.74
CA ASN A 289 29.38 12.20 18.76
C ASN A 289 30.56 13.07 19.20
N VAL A 290 31.74 12.78 18.71
CA VAL A 290 32.99 13.54 18.97
C VAL A 290 32.91 14.96 18.44
N ASP A 291 32.04 15.22 17.46
CA ASP A 291 31.91 16.46 16.70
C ASP A 291 30.86 17.46 17.26
N LYS A 292 30.59 17.48 18.54
CA LYS A 292 29.66 18.44 19.22
C LYS A 292 28.19 18.36 18.83
N PHE A 293 27.81 17.79 17.66
CA PHE A 293 26.43 17.57 17.27
C PHE A 293 26.02 16.11 17.49
N TYR A 294 24.85 15.90 18.08
CA TYR A 294 24.29 14.55 18.24
C TYR A 294 23.79 14.01 16.88
N LYS A 295 24.11 12.75 16.58
CA LYS A 295 23.56 12.05 15.41
C LYS A 295 22.16 11.54 15.73
N GLN A 296 21.15 12.34 15.43
CA GLN A 296 19.77 12.09 15.80
C GLN A 296 18.94 11.58 14.62
N HIS A 297 19.42 11.69 13.39
CA HIS A 297 18.65 11.34 12.20
C HIS A 297 19.44 10.52 11.18
N GLU A 298 18.69 9.85 10.32
CA GLU A 298 19.13 9.27 9.04
C GLU A 298 18.19 9.72 7.93
N PHE A 299 18.57 9.52 6.68
CA PHE A 299 17.78 9.86 5.51
C PHE A 299 17.25 8.60 4.83
N ILE A 300 16.10 8.76 4.15
CA ILE A 300 15.56 7.76 3.24
C ILE A 300 15.24 8.47 1.93
N ALA A 301 15.94 8.12 0.85
CA ALA A 301 15.65 8.62 -0.47
C ALA A 301 14.39 7.91 -1.01
N TYR A 302 13.38 8.69 -1.36
CA TYR A 302 12.12 8.19 -1.89
C TYR A 302 11.94 8.53 -3.36
N TYR A 303 11.51 7.54 -4.16
CA TYR A 303 11.09 7.69 -5.55
C TYR A 303 9.83 6.87 -5.81
N GLY A 304 8.93 7.38 -6.64
CA GLY A 304 7.76 6.67 -7.12
C GLY A 304 6.42 7.33 -6.76
N PRO A 305 5.29 6.76 -7.17
CA PRO A 305 3.97 7.17 -6.73
C PRO A 305 3.64 6.54 -5.37
N PHE A 306 2.80 7.20 -4.58
CA PHE A 306 2.11 6.51 -3.49
C PHE A 306 1.14 5.48 -4.08
N GLY A 307 1.14 4.28 -3.53
CA GLY A 307 0.28 3.16 -3.96
C GLY A 307 -0.28 2.37 -2.80
N GLY A 308 -0.07 2.85 -1.57
CA GLY A 308 -0.49 2.21 -0.34
C GLY A 308 -1.83 2.70 0.21
N GLN A 309 -2.10 2.32 1.44
CA GLN A 309 -3.33 2.67 2.17
C GLN A 309 -3.37 4.15 2.59
N LYS A 310 -2.20 4.76 2.85
CA LYS A 310 -2.06 6.17 3.22
C LYS A 310 -1.65 7.00 2.00
N THR A 311 -2.26 8.16 1.84
CA THR A 311 -2.06 9.02 0.65
C THR A 311 -1.32 10.32 0.95
N VAL A 312 -1.15 10.69 2.22
CA VAL A 312 -0.47 11.92 2.67
C VAL A 312 0.51 11.59 3.78
N ALA A 313 1.75 12.04 3.63
CA ALA A 313 2.81 11.89 4.62
C ALA A 313 3.58 13.20 4.82
N GLY A 314 4.01 13.44 6.05
CA GLY A 314 5.13 14.34 6.29
C GLY A 314 6.45 13.65 5.94
N ASP A 315 7.46 14.43 5.62
CA ASP A 315 8.81 13.94 5.29
C ASP A 315 9.74 13.80 6.52
N VAL A 316 9.22 14.06 7.73
CA VAL A 316 9.92 13.81 9.00
C VAL A 316 9.21 12.71 9.76
N TRP A 317 9.85 11.53 9.80
CA TRP A 317 9.32 10.35 10.48
C TRP A 317 9.95 10.19 11.85
N ARG A 318 9.15 10.20 12.90
CA ARG A 318 9.58 10.09 14.30
C ARG A 318 9.32 8.69 14.81
N VAL A 319 10.30 7.82 14.64
CA VAL A 319 10.25 6.43 15.11
C VAL A 319 11.42 6.22 16.06
N ASP A 320 11.12 5.70 17.25
CA ASP A 320 12.14 5.43 18.27
C ASP A 320 13.09 4.35 17.75
N ARG A 321 14.38 4.53 18.00
CA ARG A 321 15.36 3.49 17.76
C ARG A 321 15.52 2.68 19.01
N GLU A 322 15.12 1.42 18.96
CA GLU A 322 15.53 0.47 19.99
C GLU A 322 17.01 0.11 19.78
N VAL A 323 17.82 0.36 20.82
CA VAL A 323 19.25 0.09 20.77
C VAL A 323 19.48 -1.32 21.32
N SER A 324 19.45 -2.32 20.46
CA SER A 324 20.00 -3.64 20.81
C SER A 324 21.53 -3.56 20.84
N SER A 325 22.14 -4.09 21.91
CA SER A 325 23.62 -4.15 22.02
C SER A 325 24.26 -5.03 20.95
N ASP A 326 23.53 -5.98 20.41
CA ASP A 326 24.02 -7.00 19.50
C ASP A 326 23.82 -6.63 18.00
N HIS A 327 22.81 -5.80 17.69
CA HIS A 327 22.50 -5.36 16.33
C HIS A 327 22.30 -3.84 16.23
N PRO A 328 23.38 -3.05 16.39
CA PRO A 328 23.30 -1.59 16.49
C PRO A 328 22.85 -0.87 15.22
N THR A 329 22.73 -1.56 14.10
CA THR A 329 22.34 -1.01 12.79
C THR A 329 20.95 -1.46 12.35
N ALA A 330 20.25 -2.31 13.12
CA ALA A 330 18.89 -2.73 12.78
C ALA A 330 17.96 -1.51 12.65
N LYS A 331 17.11 -1.53 11.61
CA LYS A 331 16.05 -0.54 11.45
C LYS A 331 14.83 -1.00 12.24
N PRO A 332 14.14 -0.11 12.97
CA PRO A 332 12.89 -0.46 13.63
C PRO A 332 11.84 -0.98 12.64
N VAL A 333 11.12 -2.01 13.02
CA VAL A 333 10.02 -2.57 12.20
C VAL A 333 8.97 -1.50 11.92
N ALA A 334 8.61 -0.68 12.91
CA ALA A 334 7.66 0.43 12.77
C ALA A 334 8.06 1.48 11.72
N LEU A 335 9.37 1.72 11.49
CA LEU A 335 9.84 2.61 10.42
C LEU A 335 9.51 2.06 9.04
N ILE A 336 9.70 0.75 8.89
CA ILE A 336 9.45 0.04 7.63
C ILE A 336 7.95 -0.07 7.39
N GLU A 337 7.15 -0.40 8.42
CA GLU A 337 5.68 -0.42 8.34
C GLU A 337 5.13 0.91 7.81
N GLN A 338 5.66 2.02 8.30
CA GLN A 338 5.26 3.34 7.83
C GLN A 338 5.51 3.51 6.32
N ALA A 339 6.65 3.04 5.80
CA ALA A 339 6.92 3.07 4.36
C ALA A 339 5.96 2.15 3.58
N LEU A 340 5.70 0.93 4.09
CA LEU A 340 4.80 -0.04 3.49
C LEU A 340 3.38 0.51 3.34
N GLU A 341 2.86 1.21 4.37
CA GLU A 341 1.53 1.81 4.37
C GLU A 341 1.35 2.90 3.31
N TYR A 342 2.43 3.63 2.94
CA TYR A 342 2.36 4.67 1.91
C TYR A 342 2.51 4.13 0.49
N ALA A 343 3.23 3.04 0.28
CA ALA A 343 3.65 2.65 -1.06
C ALA A 343 3.31 1.23 -1.47
N SER A 344 2.62 0.47 -0.61
CA SER A 344 2.19 -0.89 -0.94
C SER A 344 0.86 -1.27 -0.29
N MET A 345 0.24 -2.31 -0.86
CA MET A 345 -0.95 -2.95 -0.32
C MET A 345 -0.60 -4.35 0.21
N PRO A 346 -1.42 -4.93 1.11
CA PRO A 346 -1.28 -6.34 1.50
C PRO A 346 -1.15 -7.27 0.31
N LYS A 347 -0.46 -8.40 0.50
CA LYS A 347 -0.12 -9.42 -0.50
C LYS A 347 0.86 -8.97 -1.60
N GLN A 348 1.18 -7.69 -1.69
CA GLN A 348 2.19 -7.18 -2.63
C GLN A 348 3.61 -7.58 -2.23
N ILE A 349 4.50 -7.64 -3.24
CA ILE A 349 5.88 -8.06 -3.09
C ILE A 349 6.77 -6.87 -2.77
N ILE A 350 7.42 -6.95 -1.62
CA ILE A 350 8.43 -5.99 -1.16
C ILE A 350 9.80 -6.62 -1.37
N GLN A 351 10.65 -5.96 -2.13
CA GLN A 351 12.03 -6.41 -2.34
C GLN A 351 12.96 -5.69 -1.38
N ASP A 352 13.84 -6.46 -0.74
CA ASP A 352 14.96 -5.96 0.04
C ASP A 352 16.24 -6.77 -0.30
N LEU A 353 17.20 -6.14 -0.98
CA LEU A 353 18.42 -6.81 -1.41
C LEU A 353 19.56 -6.75 -0.37
N PHE A 354 19.30 -6.17 0.81
CA PHE A 354 20.26 -6.02 1.91
C PHE A 354 19.58 -6.32 3.25
N GLY A 355 19.26 -7.60 3.46
CA GLY A 355 18.35 -8.06 4.55
C GLY A 355 18.83 -7.75 5.96
N GLY A 356 20.15 -7.73 6.21
CA GLY A 356 20.73 -7.45 7.51
C GLY A 356 20.16 -8.36 8.60
N SER A 357 19.44 -7.78 9.58
CA SER A 357 18.77 -8.53 10.66
C SER A 357 17.35 -8.97 10.31
N GLY A 358 16.80 -8.63 9.14
CA GLY A 358 15.48 -9.08 8.67
C GLY A 358 14.30 -8.20 9.09
N SER A 359 14.51 -6.96 9.50
CA SER A 359 13.43 -6.07 9.92
C SER A 359 12.36 -5.89 8.84
N THR A 360 12.76 -5.80 7.55
CA THR A 360 11.83 -5.71 6.41
C THR A 360 10.93 -6.94 6.30
N LEU A 361 11.48 -8.13 6.56
CA LEU A 361 10.71 -9.38 6.53
C LEU A 361 9.66 -9.42 7.65
N ILE A 362 10.03 -9.02 8.87
CA ILE A 362 9.11 -8.97 10.01
C ILE A 362 8.00 -7.92 9.77
N ALA A 363 8.35 -6.73 9.25
CA ALA A 363 7.36 -5.72 8.86
C ALA A 363 6.37 -6.26 7.81
N CYS A 364 6.87 -7.02 6.83
CA CYS A 364 6.03 -7.64 5.78
C CYS A 364 5.13 -8.74 6.35
N GLU A 365 5.63 -9.64 7.21
CA GLU A 365 4.80 -10.66 7.87
C GLU A 365 3.68 -9.99 8.66
N LYS A 366 4.03 -9.03 9.55
CA LYS A 366 3.07 -8.31 10.38
C LYS A 366 1.99 -7.61 9.56
N THR A 367 2.37 -6.96 8.46
CA THR A 367 1.47 -6.19 7.60
C THR A 367 0.92 -6.98 6.41
N ARG A 368 1.11 -8.31 6.39
CA ARG A 368 0.62 -9.25 5.36
C ARG A 368 1.08 -8.91 3.95
N ARG A 369 2.31 -8.37 3.81
CA ARG A 369 3.03 -8.24 2.54
C ARG A 369 3.94 -9.45 2.36
N ARG A 370 4.39 -9.66 1.13
CA ARG A 370 5.36 -10.70 0.79
C ARG A 370 6.74 -10.09 0.70
N CYS A 371 7.69 -10.57 1.48
CA CYS A 371 9.07 -10.08 1.42
C CYS A 371 9.94 -11.01 0.58
N PHE A 372 10.60 -10.46 -0.44
CA PHE A 372 11.63 -11.15 -1.22
C PHE A 372 12.97 -10.51 -0.87
N MET A 373 13.71 -11.19 0.00
CA MET A 373 14.89 -10.66 0.69
C MET A 373 16.16 -11.39 0.29
N MET A 374 17.24 -10.63 0.17
CA MET A 374 18.58 -11.17 -0.04
C MET A 374 19.50 -10.71 1.08
N GLU A 375 20.40 -11.59 1.49
CA GLU A 375 21.46 -11.29 2.45
C GLU A 375 22.74 -12.06 2.05
N LEU A 376 23.86 -11.35 2.02
CA LEU A 376 25.15 -11.93 1.59
C LEU A 376 25.75 -12.85 2.64
N SER A 377 25.58 -12.52 3.93
CA SER A 377 26.18 -13.26 5.05
C SER A 377 25.35 -14.48 5.44
N PRO A 378 25.87 -15.71 5.29
CA PRO A 378 25.16 -16.92 5.74
C PRO A 378 24.71 -16.85 7.20
N ALA A 379 25.53 -16.28 8.09
CA ALA A 379 25.18 -16.15 9.51
C ALA A 379 24.00 -15.21 9.74
N TYR A 380 23.88 -14.12 8.95
CA TYR A 380 22.72 -13.24 9.01
C TYR A 380 21.49 -13.85 8.34
N VAL A 381 21.63 -14.68 7.31
CA VAL A 381 20.52 -15.47 6.76
C VAL A 381 19.94 -16.38 7.84
N ASP A 382 20.76 -17.00 8.67
CA ASP A 382 20.29 -17.80 9.81
C ASP A 382 19.60 -16.92 10.88
N VAL A 383 20.12 -15.70 11.16
CA VAL A 383 19.44 -14.74 12.07
C VAL A 383 18.05 -14.42 11.54
N ILE A 384 17.90 -14.06 10.26
CA ILE A 384 16.62 -13.72 9.63
C ILE A 384 15.64 -14.88 9.74
N ARG A 385 16.12 -16.10 9.38
CA ARG A 385 15.31 -17.32 9.43
C ARG A 385 14.81 -17.61 10.84
N ILE A 386 15.72 -17.61 11.83
CA ILE A 386 15.39 -17.88 13.23
C ILE A 386 14.43 -16.81 13.77
N ARG A 387 14.68 -15.53 13.47
CA ARG A 387 13.80 -14.41 13.88
C ARG A 387 12.38 -14.63 13.39
N TRP A 388 12.21 -14.95 12.10
CA TRP A 388 10.89 -15.21 11.55
C TRP A 388 10.24 -16.46 12.14
N GLU A 389 10.99 -17.54 12.34
CA GLU A 389 10.48 -18.76 12.96
C GLU A 389 9.98 -18.51 14.41
N LEU A 390 10.72 -17.70 15.18
CA LEU A 390 10.31 -17.31 16.54
C LEU A 390 9.08 -16.40 16.52
N ALA A 391 9.06 -15.43 15.60
CA ALA A 391 7.96 -14.47 15.50
C ALA A 391 6.64 -15.11 15.05
N THR A 392 6.70 -16.16 14.23
CA THR A 392 5.49 -16.76 13.62
C THR A 392 5.14 -18.15 14.15
N GLY A 393 6.06 -18.83 14.82
CA GLY A 393 5.93 -20.25 15.21
C GLY A 393 6.00 -21.23 14.04
N LYS A 394 6.20 -20.74 12.79
CA LYS A 394 6.33 -21.55 11.58
C LYS A 394 7.79 -22.00 11.35
N LYS A 395 8.02 -22.86 10.37
CA LYS A 395 9.38 -23.29 9.97
C LYS A 395 9.71 -22.85 8.56
N ALA A 396 10.93 -22.29 8.41
CA ALA A 396 11.50 -22.01 7.11
C ALA A 396 11.87 -23.31 6.38
N VAL A 397 11.67 -23.35 5.07
CA VAL A 397 11.94 -24.52 4.23
C VAL A 397 13.02 -24.17 3.22
N LEU A 398 14.10 -24.95 3.16
CA LEU A 398 15.11 -24.81 2.10
C LEU A 398 14.51 -25.28 0.78
N SER A 399 14.52 -24.39 -0.22
CA SER A 399 14.10 -24.74 -1.58
C SER A 399 15.24 -25.48 -2.30
N VAL A 400 14.99 -26.71 -2.69
CA VAL A 400 15.95 -27.57 -3.42
C VAL A 400 15.92 -27.21 -4.91
#